data_c7b99e3ca3802b2745497d22bd5de063
#
_entry.id   c7b99e3ca3802b2745497d22bd5de063
#
_cell.length_a   1.000
_cell.length_b   1.000
_cell.length_c   1.000
_cell.angle_alpha   90.00
_cell.angle_beta   90.00
_cell.angle_gamma   90.00
#
_symmetry.space_group_name_H-M   'P 1'
#
loop_
_entity.id
_entity.type
_entity.pdbx_description
1 polymer ?
#
loop_
_entity_poly.entity_id
_entity_poly.type
_entity_poly.pdbx_seq_one_letter_code
_entity_poly.pdbx_strand_id
1 'polypeptide(L)'
;AHKPYEFGSKANIILTEQKGIVLSMTTHLGNPYDGHLLAQSKRNEEINGRTAIKRILVDRGFRGHEVKDAEVLVSYTKGLSKHLKRALRRRQAIEPWIGHMKQDGKLGRCHLKGVIGDQIHATLAAVAHNFRTILRKLRLFCVKIFGWIRSVILSGSEKIGLLGQAA
;
A
#
# COMPACT_ATOMS: atom_id res chain seq x y z
N ALA A 1 0.83 -14.26 -22.91
CA ALA A 1 -0.38 -14.93 -23.34
C ALA A 1 -1.56 -14.39 -22.54
N HIS A 2 -2.54 -13.82 -23.20
CA HIS A 2 -3.77 -13.35 -22.55
C HIS A 2 -4.59 -14.59 -22.12
N LYS A 3 -4.85 -14.72 -20.84
CA LYS A 3 -5.76 -15.78 -20.36
C LYS A 3 -7.19 -15.38 -20.70
N PRO A 4 -7.91 -16.13 -21.54
CA PRO A 4 -9.24 -15.76 -22.00
C PRO A 4 -10.30 -15.80 -20.88
N TYR A 5 -10.01 -16.47 -19.77
CA TYR A 5 -10.92 -16.60 -18.62
C TYR A 5 -10.14 -16.38 -17.31
N GLU A 6 -10.66 -15.47 -16.49
CA GLU A 6 -10.23 -15.25 -15.11
C GLU A 6 -11.35 -15.72 -14.19
N PHE A 7 -11.05 -16.71 -13.35
CA PHE A 7 -11.99 -17.24 -12.36
C PHE A 7 -11.65 -16.67 -10.99
N GLY A 8 -12.66 -16.30 -10.22
CA GLY A 8 -12.51 -15.81 -8.85
C GLY A 8 -13.27 -14.53 -8.59
N SER A 9 -13.17 -14.04 -7.36
CA SER A 9 -13.73 -12.76 -6.95
C SER A 9 -12.76 -11.63 -7.30
N LYS A 10 -13.30 -10.50 -7.80
CA LYS A 10 -12.54 -9.29 -8.05
C LYS A 10 -12.24 -8.61 -6.72
N ALA A 11 -10.97 -8.35 -6.44
CA ALA A 11 -10.56 -7.59 -5.26
C ALA A 11 -10.23 -6.15 -5.61
N ASN A 12 -10.85 -5.20 -4.92
CA ASN A 12 -10.54 -3.78 -4.97
C ASN A 12 -9.70 -3.40 -3.75
N ILE A 13 -8.58 -2.69 -3.97
CA ILE A 13 -7.63 -2.35 -2.93
C ILE A 13 -7.38 -0.83 -2.91
N ILE A 14 -7.42 -0.25 -1.74
CA ILE A 14 -7.06 1.15 -1.48
C ILE A 14 -5.82 1.19 -0.61
N LEU A 15 -4.80 1.95 -1.08
CA LEU A 15 -3.53 2.10 -0.38
C LEU A 15 -3.17 3.58 -0.21
N THR A 16 -2.37 3.86 0.81
CA THR A 16 -1.74 5.17 0.96
C THR A 16 -0.63 5.35 -0.08
N GLU A 17 -0.60 6.50 -0.77
CA GLU A 17 0.36 6.80 -1.85
C GLU A 17 1.83 6.61 -1.43
N GLN A 18 2.20 7.14 -0.26
CA GLN A 18 3.62 7.20 0.12
C GLN A 18 4.11 5.96 0.87
N LYS A 19 3.25 5.36 1.66
CA LYS A 19 3.65 4.30 2.61
C LYS A 19 3.24 2.90 2.16
N GLY A 20 2.36 2.79 1.17
CA GLY A 20 1.84 1.51 0.69
C GLY A 20 1.05 0.75 1.76
N ILE A 21 0.48 1.46 2.74
CA ILE A 21 -0.40 0.87 3.74
C ILE A 21 -1.76 0.65 3.10
N VAL A 22 -2.27 -0.56 3.18
CA VAL A 22 -3.62 -0.90 2.74
C VAL A 22 -4.62 -0.33 3.73
N LEU A 23 -5.49 0.53 3.26
CA LEU A 23 -6.57 1.14 4.03
C LEU A 23 -7.81 0.25 3.98
N SER A 24 -8.14 -0.22 2.79
CA SER A 24 -9.32 -1.04 2.55
C SER A 24 -9.05 -2.08 1.48
N MET A 25 -9.68 -3.24 1.62
CA MET A 25 -9.69 -4.29 0.62
C MET A 25 -11.07 -4.94 0.59
N THR A 26 -11.75 -4.84 -0.54
CA THR A 26 -13.11 -5.35 -0.75
C THR A 26 -13.13 -6.34 -1.88
N THR A 27 -13.95 -7.39 -1.75
CA THR A 27 -14.16 -8.39 -2.81
C THR A 27 -15.54 -8.22 -3.44
N HIS A 28 -15.61 -8.46 -4.73
CA HIS A 28 -16.84 -8.35 -5.53
C HIS A 28 -17.03 -9.62 -6.32
N LEU A 29 -18.27 -10.11 -6.37
CA LEU A 29 -18.66 -11.24 -7.21
C LEU A 29 -18.57 -10.84 -8.67
N GLY A 30 -18.06 -11.74 -9.49
CA GLY A 30 -17.89 -11.50 -10.91
C GLY A 30 -16.83 -10.45 -11.21
N ASN A 31 -17.00 -9.74 -12.32
CA ASN A 31 -16.05 -8.72 -12.76
C ASN A 31 -16.76 -7.37 -12.99
N PRO A 32 -17.25 -6.69 -11.92
CA PRO A 32 -17.88 -5.39 -12.08
C PRO A 32 -16.90 -4.36 -12.64
N TYR A 33 -17.42 -3.35 -13.35
CA TYR A 33 -16.60 -2.29 -13.91
C TYR A 33 -15.98 -1.42 -12.83
N ASP A 34 -14.68 -1.16 -12.94
CA ASP A 34 -13.88 -0.47 -11.90
C ASP A 34 -14.40 0.95 -11.61
N GLY A 35 -14.84 1.67 -12.65
CA GLY A 35 -15.34 3.03 -12.51
C GLY A 35 -16.51 3.16 -11.53
N HIS A 36 -17.43 2.20 -11.54
CA HIS A 36 -18.58 2.19 -10.63
C HIS A 36 -18.17 1.90 -9.18
N LEU A 37 -17.10 1.13 -8.99
CA LEU A 37 -16.61 0.76 -7.64
C LEU A 37 -15.89 1.91 -6.94
N LEU A 38 -15.35 2.89 -7.68
CA LEU A 38 -14.53 3.93 -7.12
C LEU A 38 -15.27 4.83 -6.13
N ALA A 39 -16.47 5.27 -6.51
CA ALA A 39 -17.30 6.15 -5.68
C ALA A 39 -17.69 5.47 -4.36
N GLN A 40 -18.10 4.20 -4.44
CA GLN A 40 -18.45 3.40 -3.26
C GLN A 40 -17.23 3.18 -2.35
N SER A 41 -16.10 2.80 -2.94
CA SER A 41 -14.86 2.56 -2.19
C SER A 41 -14.35 3.82 -1.48
N LYS A 42 -14.39 4.98 -2.17
CA LYS A 42 -14.05 6.28 -1.57
C LYS A 42 -14.95 6.58 -0.38
N ARG A 43 -16.27 6.47 -0.55
CA ARG A 43 -17.25 6.74 0.53
C ARG A 43 -17.03 5.84 1.74
N ASN A 44 -16.84 4.55 1.52
CA ASN A 44 -16.58 3.59 2.59
C ASN A 44 -15.30 3.94 3.36
N GLU A 45 -14.26 4.35 2.65
CA GLU A 45 -12.99 4.72 3.26
C GLU A 45 -13.08 6.02 4.06
N GLU A 46 -13.80 7.02 3.57
CA GLU A 46 -14.04 8.27 4.29
C GLU A 46 -14.85 8.07 5.59
N ILE A 47 -15.84 7.18 5.55
CA ILE A 47 -16.62 6.80 6.75
C ILE A 47 -15.71 6.10 7.75
N ASN A 48 -14.93 5.11 7.34
CA ASN A 48 -14.06 4.33 8.22
C ASN A 48 -12.86 5.14 8.72
N GLY A 49 -12.22 5.88 7.83
CA GLY A 49 -11.03 6.69 8.13
C GLY A 49 -11.33 8.05 8.76
N ARG A 50 -12.59 8.50 8.76
CA ARG A 50 -13.04 9.81 9.26
C ARG A 50 -12.26 10.99 8.65
N THR A 51 -11.73 10.82 7.45
CA THR A 51 -10.90 11.81 6.77
C THR A 51 -11.32 11.92 5.31
N ALA A 52 -11.56 13.14 4.84
CA ALA A 52 -11.90 13.39 3.45
C ALA A 52 -10.74 13.06 2.51
N ILE A 53 -11.02 12.28 1.48
CA ILE A 53 -10.04 11.92 0.46
C ILE A 53 -10.00 13.02 -0.61
N LYS A 54 -8.90 13.76 -0.65
CA LYS A 54 -8.71 14.88 -1.58
C LYS A 54 -8.24 14.44 -2.96
N ARG A 55 -7.43 13.38 -3.03
CA ARG A 55 -6.84 12.90 -4.29
C ARG A 55 -6.80 11.39 -4.36
N ILE A 56 -7.14 10.85 -5.53
CA ILE A 56 -7.13 9.42 -5.82
C ILE A 56 -6.29 9.18 -7.09
N LEU A 57 -5.38 8.23 -7.04
CA LEU A 57 -4.55 7.81 -8.16
C LEU A 57 -5.05 6.45 -8.64
N VAL A 58 -5.55 6.39 -9.87
CA VAL A 58 -6.17 5.17 -10.41
C VAL A 58 -5.59 4.75 -11.74
N ASP A 59 -5.89 3.51 -12.12
CA ASP A 59 -5.54 2.97 -13.42
C ASP A 59 -6.56 3.38 -14.50
N ARG A 60 -6.25 3.05 -15.75
CA ARG A 60 -7.13 3.28 -16.90
C ARG A 60 -8.49 2.61 -16.78
N GLY A 61 -8.58 1.47 -16.10
CA GLY A 61 -9.82 0.75 -15.86
C GLY A 61 -10.88 1.58 -15.12
N PHE A 62 -10.45 2.63 -14.41
CA PHE A 62 -11.34 3.52 -13.66
C PHE A 62 -11.84 4.73 -14.48
N ARG A 63 -11.64 4.77 -15.80
CA ARG A 63 -12.22 5.82 -16.64
C ARG A 63 -13.75 5.79 -16.55
N GLY A 64 -14.38 6.98 -16.60
CA GLY A 64 -15.83 7.07 -16.47
C GLY A 64 -16.33 6.89 -15.03
N HIS A 65 -15.44 7.08 -14.03
CA HIS A 65 -15.82 7.13 -12.61
C HIS A 65 -16.78 8.28 -12.32
N GLU A 66 -17.63 8.10 -11.31
CA GLU A 66 -18.66 9.07 -10.91
C GLU A 66 -18.21 10.01 -9.77
N VAL A 67 -16.95 9.93 -9.34
CA VAL A 67 -16.42 10.77 -8.25
C VAL A 67 -16.25 12.20 -8.74
N LYS A 68 -16.91 13.16 -8.06
CA LYS A 68 -16.88 14.60 -8.38
C LYS A 68 -16.25 15.45 -7.28
N ASP A 69 -16.14 14.93 -6.07
CA ASP A 69 -15.73 15.62 -4.84
C ASP A 69 -14.28 15.36 -4.45
N ALA A 70 -13.50 14.72 -5.32
CA ALA A 70 -12.06 14.51 -5.15
C ALA A 70 -11.35 14.62 -6.51
N GLU A 71 -10.06 15.00 -6.47
CA GLU A 71 -9.20 15.00 -7.65
C GLU A 71 -8.84 13.56 -8.03
N VAL A 72 -9.39 13.03 -9.11
CA VAL A 72 -9.09 11.68 -9.60
C VAL A 72 -8.09 11.77 -10.76
N LEU A 73 -6.90 11.25 -10.55
CA LEU A 73 -5.83 11.18 -11.55
C LEU A 73 -5.77 9.78 -12.15
N VAL A 74 -6.22 9.67 -13.40
CA VAL A 74 -6.15 8.42 -14.17
C VAL A 74 -4.80 8.30 -14.85
N SER A 75 -4.21 7.11 -14.85
CA SER A 75 -2.94 6.83 -15.55
C SER A 75 -2.99 7.25 -17.02
N TYR A 76 -1.88 7.83 -17.50
CA TYR A 76 -1.70 8.35 -18.87
C TYR A 76 -2.51 9.61 -19.23
N THR A 77 -3.02 10.35 -18.26
CA THR A 77 -3.60 11.67 -18.51
C THR A 77 -2.50 12.61 -19.04
N LYS A 78 -2.78 13.27 -20.18
CA LYS A 78 -1.86 14.26 -20.78
C LYS A 78 -1.94 15.59 -20.05
N GLY A 79 -0.91 16.44 -20.18
CA GLY A 79 -0.93 17.82 -19.66
C GLY A 79 -0.65 17.96 -18.15
N LEU A 80 -0.32 16.88 -17.44
CA LEU A 80 -0.07 16.91 -16.00
C LEU A 80 1.27 17.60 -15.66
N SER A 81 1.28 18.33 -14.54
CA SER A 81 2.49 18.90 -13.95
C SER A 81 3.53 17.82 -13.58
N LYS A 82 4.80 18.22 -13.42
CA LYS A 82 5.88 17.29 -13.01
C LYS A 82 5.56 16.59 -11.69
N HIS A 83 4.94 17.28 -10.74
CA HIS A 83 4.55 16.73 -9.45
C HIS A 83 3.48 15.63 -9.60
N LEU A 84 2.44 15.87 -10.39
CA LEU A 84 1.36 14.89 -10.62
C LEU A 84 1.86 13.67 -11.42
N LYS A 85 2.75 13.87 -12.39
CA LYS A 85 3.44 12.76 -13.08
C LYS A 85 4.25 11.90 -12.10
N ARG A 86 4.90 12.51 -11.09
CA ARG A 86 5.64 11.80 -10.06
C ARG A 86 4.71 10.97 -9.16
N ALA A 87 3.55 11.52 -8.79
CA ALA A 87 2.53 10.81 -8.02
C ALA A 87 2.01 9.58 -8.79
N LEU A 88 1.67 9.73 -10.08
CA LEU A 88 1.25 8.61 -10.92
C LEU A 88 2.32 7.53 -11.10
N ARG A 89 3.61 7.89 -11.14
CA ARG A 89 4.69 6.88 -11.16
C ARG A 89 4.73 6.08 -9.85
N ARG A 90 4.47 6.71 -8.69
CA ARG A 90 4.41 5.98 -7.41
C ARG A 90 3.29 4.94 -7.39
N ARG A 91 2.19 5.17 -8.12
CA ARG A 91 1.14 4.18 -8.27
C ARG A 91 1.66 2.85 -8.84
N GLN A 92 2.67 2.88 -9.71
CA GLN A 92 3.25 1.65 -10.28
C GLN A 92 3.82 0.71 -9.19
N ALA A 93 4.15 1.24 -8.00
CA ALA A 93 4.57 0.42 -6.86
C ALA A 93 3.45 -0.48 -6.31
N ILE A 94 2.20 -0.26 -6.70
CA ILE A 94 1.07 -1.12 -6.30
C ILE A 94 1.21 -2.53 -6.89
N GLU A 95 1.71 -2.64 -8.13
CA GLU A 95 1.84 -3.93 -8.82
C GLU A 95 2.78 -4.91 -8.09
N PRO A 96 4.01 -4.52 -7.69
CA PRO A 96 4.86 -5.33 -6.84
C PRO A 96 4.21 -5.68 -5.49
N TRP A 97 3.48 -4.75 -4.86
CA TRP A 97 2.80 -5.02 -3.59
C TRP A 97 1.70 -6.07 -3.73
N ILE A 98 0.89 -5.99 -4.80
CA ILE A 98 -0.10 -7.01 -5.11
C ILE A 98 0.60 -8.35 -5.40
N GLY A 99 1.72 -8.34 -6.13
CA GLY A 99 2.54 -9.53 -6.36
C GLY A 99 2.97 -10.20 -5.06
N HIS A 100 3.50 -9.44 -4.10
CA HIS A 100 3.85 -9.95 -2.77
C HIS A 100 2.64 -10.45 -1.99
N MET A 101 1.50 -9.75 -2.04
CA MET A 101 0.28 -10.25 -1.40
C MET A 101 -0.19 -11.58 -2.00
N LYS A 102 -0.06 -11.77 -3.32
CA LYS A 102 -0.41 -13.02 -4.00
C LYS A 102 0.54 -14.16 -3.65
N GLN A 103 1.84 -13.92 -3.64
CA GLN A 103 2.86 -14.95 -3.37
C GLN A 103 3.01 -15.21 -1.87
N ASP A 104 3.40 -14.21 -1.11
CA ASP A 104 3.73 -14.34 0.31
C ASP A 104 2.49 -14.34 1.21
N GLY A 105 1.46 -13.58 0.82
CA GLY A 105 0.18 -13.43 1.52
C GLY A 105 -0.88 -14.42 1.12
N LYS A 106 -0.58 -15.35 0.17
CA LYS A 106 -1.51 -16.34 -0.36
C LYS A 106 -2.79 -15.79 -0.99
N LEU A 107 -2.84 -14.49 -1.30
CA LEU A 107 -4.01 -13.85 -1.92
C LEU A 107 -4.38 -14.47 -3.29
N GLY A 108 -3.44 -15.14 -3.95
CA GLY A 108 -3.66 -15.77 -5.25
C GLY A 108 -4.63 -16.98 -5.22
N ARG A 109 -4.94 -17.54 -4.05
CA ARG A 109 -5.85 -18.67 -3.90
C ARG A 109 -6.59 -18.62 -2.56
N CYS A 110 -7.90 -18.45 -2.62
CA CYS A 110 -8.75 -18.51 -1.44
C CYS A 110 -9.07 -19.98 -1.11
N HIS A 111 -8.90 -20.35 0.15
CA HIS A 111 -9.26 -21.69 0.67
C HIS A 111 -10.56 -21.65 1.47
N LEU A 112 -11.10 -20.47 1.72
CA LEU A 112 -12.39 -20.28 2.38
C LEU A 112 -13.51 -20.32 1.34
N LYS A 113 -14.71 -20.73 1.76
CA LYS A 113 -15.86 -20.87 0.85
C LYS A 113 -16.79 -19.65 0.93
N GLY A 114 -17.34 -19.29 -0.23
CA GLY A 114 -18.37 -18.26 -0.36
C GLY A 114 -17.85 -16.84 -0.26
N VAL A 115 -18.74 -15.89 -0.48
CA VAL A 115 -18.42 -14.44 -0.56
C VAL A 115 -17.76 -13.92 0.71
N ILE A 116 -18.26 -14.36 1.86
CA ILE A 116 -17.71 -13.97 3.17
C ILE A 116 -16.30 -14.54 3.31
N GLY A 117 -16.07 -15.78 2.89
CA GLY A 117 -14.75 -16.38 2.89
C GLY A 117 -13.74 -15.62 2.02
N ASP A 118 -14.14 -15.20 0.82
CA ASP A 118 -13.30 -14.38 -0.05
C ASP A 118 -12.96 -13.03 0.59
N GLN A 119 -13.94 -12.36 1.21
CA GLN A 119 -13.73 -11.09 1.91
C GLN A 119 -12.79 -11.23 3.10
N ILE A 120 -12.97 -12.26 3.94
CA ILE A 120 -12.09 -12.53 5.08
C ILE A 120 -10.66 -12.80 4.59
N HIS A 121 -10.50 -13.64 3.57
CA HIS A 121 -9.20 -13.96 3.00
C HIS A 121 -8.48 -12.72 2.47
N ALA A 122 -9.17 -11.89 1.70
CA ALA A 122 -8.63 -10.64 1.19
C ALA A 122 -8.22 -9.69 2.32
N THR A 123 -9.08 -9.53 3.32
CA THR A 123 -8.78 -8.68 4.49
C THR A 123 -7.56 -9.18 5.26
N LEU A 124 -7.42 -10.48 5.49
CA LEU A 124 -6.25 -11.05 6.15
C LEU A 124 -4.96 -10.85 5.36
N ALA A 125 -5.01 -10.95 4.03
CA ALA A 125 -3.86 -10.66 3.18
C ALA A 125 -3.45 -9.18 3.26
N ALA A 126 -4.41 -8.25 3.32
CA ALA A 126 -4.17 -6.83 3.51
C ALA A 126 -3.53 -6.53 4.88
N VAL A 127 -4.05 -7.13 5.94
CA VAL A 127 -3.51 -7.02 7.31
C VAL A 127 -2.07 -7.55 7.36
N ALA A 128 -1.81 -8.72 6.78
CA ALA A 128 -0.47 -9.30 6.72
C ALA A 128 0.51 -8.39 5.97
N HIS A 129 0.09 -7.78 4.86
CA HIS A 129 0.90 -6.78 4.13
C HIS A 129 1.23 -5.57 5.01
N ASN A 130 0.25 -5.04 5.73
CA ASN A 130 0.44 -3.89 6.63
C ASN A 130 1.44 -4.23 7.75
N PHE A 131 1.29 -5.38 8.40
CA PHE A 131 2.21 -5.83 9.43
C PHE A 131 3.64 -5.97 8.91
N ARG A 132 3.84 -6.60 7.75
CA ARG A 132 5.18 -6.70 7.13
C ARG A 132 5.78 -5.32 6.85
N THR A 133 4.96 -4.37 6.38
CA THR A 133 5.40 -3.01 6.10
C THR A 133 5.80 -2.27 7.37
N ILE A 134 5.04 -2.40 8.45
CA ILE A 134 5.34 -1.81 9.75
C ILE A 134 6.59 -2.43 10.36
N LEU A 135 6.69 -3.77 10.38
CA LEU A 135 7.85 -4.49 10.92
C LEU A 135 9.14 -4.14 10.18
N ARG A 136 9.09 -3.99 8.85
CA ARG A 136 10.25 -3.53 8.06
C ARG A 136 10.72 -2.14 8.50
N LYS A 137 9.79 -1.20 8.71
CA LYS A 137 10.13 0.15 9.19
C LYS A 137 10.68 0.14 10.61
N LEU A 138 10.08 -0.65 11.50
CA LEU A 138 10.53 -0.81 12.86
C LEU A 138 11.95 -1.39 12.90
N ARG A 139 12.24 -2.42 12.12
CA ARG A 139 13.58 -2.99 11.99
C ARG A 139 14.61 -1.94 11.56
N LEU A 140 14.29 -1.14 10.53
CA LEU A 140 15.20 -0.06 10.08
C LEU A 140 15.42 1.00 11.15
N PHE A 141 14.39 1.32 11.92
CA PHE A 141 14.50 2.25 13.06
C PHE A 141 15.40 1.69 14.15
N CYS A 142 15.22 0.43 14.55
CA CYS A 142 16.09 -0.24 15.53
C CYS A 142 17.55 -0.27 15.07
N VAL A 143 17.82 -0.64 13.81
CA VAL A 143 19.18 -0.64 13.26
C VAL A 143 19.83 0.74 13.36
N LYS A 144 19.11 1.82 13.08
CA LYS A 144 19.62 3.19 13.21
C LYS A 144 19.93 3.55 14.67
N ILE A 145 19.02 3.21 15.60
CA ILE A 145 19.25 3.46 17.03
C ILE A 145 20.47 2.70 17.53
N PHE A 146 20.57 1.40 17.24
CA PHE A 146 21.74 0.61 17.66
C PHE A 146 23.04 1.12 17.05
N GLY A 147 23.01 1.54 15.76
CA GLY A 147 24.15 2.17 15.12
C GLY A 147 24.57 3.48 15.82
N TRP A 148 23.62 4.31 16.19
CA TRP A 148 23.87 5.54 16.92
C TRP A 148 24.43 5.27 18.32
N ILE A 149 23.82 4.38 19.10
CA ILE A 149 24.32 3.98 20.42
C ILE A 149 25.75 3.47 20.33
N ARG A 150 26.04 2.58 19.38
CA ARG A 150 27.41 2.06 19.16
C ARG A 150 28.38 3.19 18.87
N SER A 151 28.03 4.17 18.03
CA SER A 151 28.94 5.30 17.73
C SER A 151 29.22 6.16 18.95
N VAL A 152 28.20 6.41 19.79
CA VAL A 152 28.37 7.16 21.06
C VAL A 152 29.31 6.43 22.04
N ILE A 153 29.14 5.11 22.19
CA ILE A 153 29.98 4.31 23.08
C ILE A 153 31.44 4.31 22.60
N LEU A 154 31.66 4.12 21.29
CA LEU A 154 33.04 4.10 20.75
C LEU A 154 33.73 5.46 20.88
N SER A 155 33.01 6.57 20.58
CA SER A 155 33.57 7.92 20.75
C SER A 155 33.83 8.29 22.19
N GLY A 156 33.07 7.75 23.15
CA GLY A 156 33.32 7.89 24.58
C GLY A 156 34.56 7.14 25.01
N SER A 157 34.78 5.92 24.50
CA SER A 157 35.97 5.10 24.82
C SER A 157 37.27 5.72 24.32
N GLU A 158 37.28 6.33 23.12
CA GLU A 158 38.46 7.04 22.60
C GLU A 158 38.86 8.24 23.47
N LYS A 159 37.86 9.00 23.95
CA LYS A 159 38.16 10.15 24.85
C LYS A 159 38.71 9.74 26.18
N ILE A 160 38.27 8.61 26.75
CA ILE A 160 38.77 8.07 28.01
C ILE A 160 40.22 7.52 27.83
N GLY A 161 40.49 6.86 26.70
CA GLY A 161 41.85 6.36 26.37
C GLY A 161 42.89 7.48 26.21
N LEU A 162 42.51 8.62 25.65
CA LEU A 162 43.37 9.79 25.51
C LEU A 162 43.68 10.48 26.85
N LEU A 163 42.75 10.46 27.80
CA LEU A 163 42.97 11.02 29.14
C LEU A 163 43.85 10.13 30.01
N GLY A 164 43.87 8.82 29.78
CA GLY A 164 44.76 7.88 30.50
C GLY A 164 46.22 7.85 30.01
N GLN A 165 46.53 8.44 28.84
CA GLN A 165 47.88 8.56 28.30
C GLN A 165 48.55 9.90 28.65
N ALA A 166 47.81 10.85 29.21
CA ALA A 166 48.29 12.18 29.57
C ALA A 166 48.56 12.33 31.09
N ALA A 167 48.39 11.29 31.87
CA ALA A 167 48.73 11.19 33.30
C ALA A 167 49.93 10.25 33.52
#